data_9805906206497902e7c6b48d201677c3
#
_entry.id   9805906206497902e7c6b48d201677c3
#
_cell.length_a   1.000
_cell.length_b   1.000
_cell.length_c   1.000
_cell.angle_alpha   90.00
_cell.angle_beta   90.00
_cell.angle_gamma   90.00
#
_symmetry.space_group_name_H-M   'P 1'
#
loop_
_entity.id
_entity.type
_entity.pdbx_description
1 polymer ?
#
loop_
_entity_poly.entity_id
_entity_poly.type
_entity_poly.pdbx_seq_one_letter_code
_entity_poly.pdbx_strand_id
1 'polypeptide(L)'
;VRVTAQPIIPGNDTTLRGIRMDVEVDEAAGPEGDDSVANVYDIEPHTKRDQDFPRHNRFYQAKIDSRHLKSGVKDFAKLPNLYIITITNFDVFMEDYMMYTFRNSCVELPQLKYDDGLCYVYFNTTGKKGGSQSIKNMLNYIQRSAEESVADEATGEIDAYVKRVKANPALQEGIMTLGDYFDQERQEEHQETMVQCIVELLEDIGPVPDDLLNRLEQITDLDELSRLLKVAAHAGSIAGFEEAMQKESVVA
;
A
#
# COMPACT_ATOMS: atom_id res chain seq x y z
N VAL A 1 11.44 -16.98 12.37
CA VAL A 1 10.77 -15.84 11.73
C VAL A 1 9.43 -15.60 12.42
N ARG A 2 9.17 -14.36 12.81
CA ARG A 2 7.87 -13.91 13.34
C ARG A 2 7.25 -12.93 12.35
N VAL A 3 5.99 -13.12 12.02
CA VAL A 3 5.22 -12.22 11.13
C VAL A 3 4.14 -11.54 11.96
N THR A 4 4.03 -10.23 11.88
CA THR A 4 3.02 -9.43 12.57
C THR A 4 2.29 -8.57 11.54
N ALA A 5 0.98 -8.77 11.42
CA ALA A 5 0.15 -7.94 10.56
C ALA A 5 -0.30 -6.68 11.32
N GLN A 6 -0.25 -5.55 10.66
CA GLN A 6 -0.68 -4.25 11.13
C GLN A 6 -0.18 -3.85 12.54
N PRO A 7 1.13 -4.00 12.85
CA PRO A 7 1.65 -3.56 14.14
C PRO A 7 1.61 -2.04 14.25
N ILE A 8 1.26 -1.55 15.44
CA ILE A 8 1.19 -0.11 15.73
C ILE A 8 2.35 0.27 16.63
N ILE A 9 3.14 1.27 16.22
CA ILE A 9 4.11 1.94 17.07
C ILE A 9 3.54 3.31 17.43
N PRO A 10 3.12 3.54 18.69
CA PRO A 10 2.51 4.80 19.09
C PRO A 10 3.50 5.96 19.00
N GLY A 11 2.98 7.19 18.98
CA GLY A 11 3.78 8.39 19.20
C GLY A 11 4.38 8.40 20.62
N ASN A 12 5.50 9.09 20.80
CA ASN A 12 6.18 9.15 22.11
C ASN A 12 5.37 9.92 23.16
N ASP A 13 4.40 10.72 22.71
CA ASP A 13 3.34 11.35 23.52
C ASP A 13 2.05 11.52 22.70
N THR A 14 1.01 12.08 23.30
CA THR A 14 -0.31 12.24 22.66
C THR A 14 -0.33 13.24 21.49
N THR A 15 0.72 14.03 21.32
CA THR A 15 0.84 15.05 20.25
C THR A 15 1.70 14.58 19.08
N LEU A 16 2.47 13.50 19.27
CA LEU A 16 3.38 12.97 18.25
C LEU A 16 2.73 11.83 17.48
N ARG A 17 2.92 11.86 16.16
CA ARG A 17 2.41 10.83 15.25
C ARG A 17 3.08 9.48 15.55
N GLY A 18 2.28 8.43 15.72
CA GLY A 18 2.70 7.04 15.64
C GLY A 18 2.77 6.56 14.19
N ILE A 19 3.09 5.29 13.99
CA ILE A 19 2.98 4.59 12.72
C ILE A 19 2.13 3.34 12.88
N ARG A 20 1.51 2.92 11.78
CA ARG A 20 0.88 1.61 11.60
C ARG A 20 1.51 1.01 10.35
N MET A 21 2.21 -0.10 10.53
CA MET A 21 2.79 -0.86 9.42
C MET A 21 1.78 -1.87 8.90
N ASP A 22 1.87 -2.22 7.62
CA ASP A 22 0.99 -3.24 7.06
C ASP A 22 1.45 -4.65 7.45
N VAL A 23 2.72 -4.97 7.21
CA VAL A 23 3.31 -6.24 7.62
C VAL A 23 4.73 -6.05 8.13
N GLU A 24 5.01 -6.57 9.32
CA GLU A 24 6.37 -6.64 9.87
C GLU A 24 6.82 -8.10 9.97
N VAL A 25 8.03 -8.36 9.53
CA VAL A 25 8.68 -9.67 9.65
C VAL A 25 9.99 -9.53 10.41
N ASP A 26 10.07 -10.20 11.57
CA ASP A 26 11.29 -10.29 12.36
C ASP A 26 12.00 -11.63 12.11
N GLU A 27 13.27 -11.57 11.78
CA GLU A 27 14.13 -12.72 11.66
C GLU A 27 15.06 -12.81 12.89
N ALA A 28 15.00 -13.92 13.63
CA ALA A 28 15.79 -14.10 14.84
C ALA A 28 17.31 -14.17 14.52
N ALA A 29 18.14 -13.62 15.42
CA ALA A 29 19.59 -13.65 15.31
C ALA A 29 20.20 -14.97 15.80
N GLY A 30 19.48 -15.75 16.62
CA GLY A 30 19.99 -16.95 17.29
C GLY A 30 19.01 -18.11 17.27
N PRO A 31 19.36 -19.20 17.97
CA PRO A 31 18.51 -20.39 18.09
C PRO A 31 17.21 -20.07 18.85
N GLU A 32 16.29 -21.02 18.80
CA GLU A 32 14.97 -20.93 19.44
C GLU A 32 15.12 -20.61 20.95
N GLY A 33 14.48 -19.50 21.38
CA GLY A 33 14.59 -18.96 22.76
C GLY A 33 15.47 -17.72 22.91
N ASP A 34 16.16 -17.27 21.84
CA ASP A 34 16.83 -15.98 21.78
C ASP A 34 15.87 -14.94 21.18
N ASP A 35 15.49 -13.94 21.99
CA ASP A 35 14.62 -12.83 21.56
C ASP A 35 15.36 -11.77 20.71
N SER A 36 16.63 -11.97 20.40
CA SER A 36 17.39 -11.04 19.55
C SER A 36 16.94 -11.14 18.09
N VAL A 37 16.80 -10.00 17.46
CA VAL A 37 16.38 -9.86 16.07
C VAL A 37 17.59 -9.49 15.21
N ALA A 38 17.83 -10.27 14.16
CA ALA A 38 18.92 -9.99 13.19
C ALA A 38 18.46 -9.02 12.11
N ASN A 39 17.28 -9.27 11.55
CA ASN A 39 16.72 -8.49 10.47
C ASN A 39 15.25 -8.17 10.75
N VAL A 40 14.83 -6.96 10.42
CA VAL A 40 13.43 -6.51 10.41
C VAL A 40 13.07 -6.13 8.98
N TYR A 41 11.95 -6.64 8.50
CA TYR A 41 11.38 -6.30 7.20
C TYR A 41 10.03 -5.62 7.46
N ASP A 42 9.92 -4.38 7.03
CA ASP A 42 8.69 -3.60 7.01
C ASP A 42 8.16 -3.59 5.58
N ILE A 43 6.98 -4.16 5.34
CA ILE A 43 6.42 -4.37 4.01
C ILE A 43 5.16 -3.54 3.86
N GLU A 44 5.21 -2.55 2.97
CA GLU A 44 4.20 -1.53 2.78
C GLU A 44 3.70 -1.52 1.33
N PRO A 45 2.53 -2.09 1.02
CA PRO A 45 1.89 -1.94 -0.27
C PRO A 45 1.20 -0.57 -0.40
N HIS A 46 1.34 0.06 -1.57
CA HIS A 46 0.71 1.35 -1.88
C HIS A 46 0.19 1.40 -3.31
N THR A 47 -0.98 1.97 -3.48
CA THR A 47 -1.63 2.16 -4.78
C THR A 47 -1.75 3.62 -5.17
N LYS A 48 -1.68 4.55 -4.20
CA LYS A 48 -1.81 5.99 -4.40
C LYS A 48 -0.45 6.69 -4.38
N ARG A 49 -0.29 7.72 -5.25
CA ARG A 49 0.92 8.56 -5.33
C ARG A 49 0.84 9.83 -4.46
N ASP A 50 0.04 9.80 -3.42
CA ASP A 50 -0.32 10.96 -2.61
C ASP A 50 0.72 11.37 -1.57
N GLN A 51 1.84 10.63 -1.46
CA GLN A 51 2.82 10.85 -0.41
C GLN A 51 4.26 10.91 -0.92
N ASP A 52 5.11 11.58 -0.13
CA ASP A 52 6.57 11.58 -0.30
C ASP A 52 7.17 10.29 0.29
N PHE A 53 7.22 9.21 -0.50
CA PHE A 53 7.69 7.90 -0.08
C PHE A 53 9.09 7.92 0.59
N PRO A 54 10.11 8.64 0.09
CA PRO A 54 11.38 8.72 0.76
C PRO A 54 11.30 9.30 2.18
N ARG A 55 10.47 10.32 2.40
CA ARG A 55 10.27 10.90 3.74
C ARG A 55 9.38 10.05 4.62
N HIS A 56 8.38 9.41 4.05
CA HIS A 56 7.55 8.43 4.74
C HIS A 56 8.42 7.29 5.29
N ASN A 57 9.20 6.64 4.45
CA ASN A 57 10.07 5.53 4.83
C ASN A 57 11.12 5.95 5.88
N ARG A 58 11.69 7.17 5.76
CA ARG A 58 12.58 7.71 6.79
C ARG A 58 11.90 7.89 8.15
N PHE A 59 10.62 8.28 8.16
CA PHE A 59 9.87 8.40 9.41
C PHE A 59 9.58 7.03 10.03
N TYR A 60 9.21 6.05 9.20
CA TYR A 60 9.00 4.67 9.63
C TYR A 60 10.28 4.06 10.20
N GLN A 61 11.42 4.19 9.51
CA GLN A 61 12.72 3.77 10.01
C GLN A 61 13.00 4.30 11.44
N ALA A 62 12.85 5.61 11.65
CA ALA A 62 13.14 6.20 12.95
C ALA A 62 12.25 5.62 14.07
N LYS A 63 11.01 5.28 13.78
CA LYS A 63 10.07 4.67 14.71
C LYS A 63 10.41 3.21 15.01
N ILE A 64 10.74 2.44 13.98
CA ILE A 64 11.12 1.03 14.11
C ILE A 64 12.42 0.92 14.92
N ASP A 65 13.47 1.67 14.58
CA ASP A 65 14.74 1.70 15.29
C ASP A 65 14.56 2.06 16.77
N SER A 66 13.72 3.07 17.07
CA SER A 66 13.46 3.50 18.44
C SER A 66 12.80 2.42 19.30
N ARG A 67 12.07 1.49 18.68
CA ARG A 67 11.43 0.34 19.37
C ARG A 67 12.46 -0.76 19.69
N HIS A 68 13.40 -1.00 18.77
CA HIS A 68 14.39 -2.07 18.92
C HIS A 68 15.55 -1.70 19.87
N LEU A 69 15.85 -0.42 20.08
CA LEU A 69 16.89 0.02 21.00
C LEU A 69 16.27 0.55 22.31
N LYS A 70 16.21 -0.31 23.32
CA LYS A 70 15.66 0.04 24.65
C LYS A 70 16.51 1.11 25.35
N SER A 71 15.85 1.95 26.16
CA SER A 71 16.52 2.94 27.01
C SER A 71 17.63 2.31 27.87
N GLY A 72 18.80 2.94 27.89
CA GLY A 72 19.97 2.47 28.66
C GLY A 72 20.88 1.51 27.87
N VAL A 73 20.48 1.01 26.72
CA VAL A 73 21.38 0.25 25.84
C VAL A 73 22.36 1.22 25.16
N LYS A 74 23.66 0.99 25.38
CA LYS A 74 24.74 1.81 24.80
C LYS A 74 25.36 1.23 23.53
N ASP A 75 25.04 -0.03 23.24
CA ASP A 75 25.60 -0.79 22.12
C ASP A 75 24.66 -0.72 20.93
N PHE A 76 24.95 0.17 19.99
CA PHE A 76 24.18 0.33 18.76
C PHE A 76 24.36 -0.84 17.77
N ALA A 77 25.38 -1.69 17.94
CA ALA A 77 25.53 -2.90 17.15
C ALA A 77 24.40 -3.93 17.38
N LYS A 78 23.56 -3.69 18.40
CA LYS A 78 22.36 -4.50 18.67
C LYS A 78 21.13 -4.06 17.88
N LEU A 79 21.19 -2.96 17.15
CA LEU A 79 20.13 -2.65 16.19
C LEU A 79 20.11 -3.72 15.10
N PRO A 80 18.94 -4.29 14.78
CA PRO A 80 18.82 -5.21 13.66
C PRO A 80 19.06 -4.49 12.34
N ASN A 81 19.40 -5.23 11.29
CA ASN A 81 19.28 -4.68 9.95
C ASN A 81 17.80 -4.40 9.65
N LEU A 82 17.54 -3.28 9.02
CA LEU A 82 16.20 -2.83 8.69
C LEU A 82 16.01 -2.73 7.17
N TYR A 83 15.02 -3.44 6.66
CA TYR A 83 14.59 -3.40 5.27
C TYR A 83 13.19 -2.81 5.20
N ILE A 84 13.06 -1.60 4.65
CA ILE A 84 11.75 -1.00 4.37
C ILE A 84 11.42 -1.27 2.91
N ILE A 85 10.39 -2.09 2.69
CA ILE A 85 9.99 -2.62 1.40
C ILE A 85 8.66 -2.00 1.00
N THR A 86 8.72 -1.07 0.06
CA THR A 86 7.55 -0.43 -0.54
C THR A 86 7.17 -1.18 -1.81
N ILE A 87 5.93 -1.64 -1.92
CA ILE A 87 5.42 -2.33 -3.12
C ILE A 87 4.34 -1.46 -3.74
N THR A 88 4.51 -1.08 -5.02
CA THR A 88 3.59 -0.18 -5.71
C THR A 88 3.12 -0.76 -7.04
N ASN A 89 1.91 -0.40 -7.47
CA ASN A 89 1.40 -0.66 -8.81
C ASN A 89 1.68 0.50 -9.78
N PHE A 90 2.62 1.39 -9.42
CA PHE A 90 3.12 2.50 -10.22
C PHE A 90 4.61 2.70 -9.95
N ASP A 91 5.29 3.46 -10.82
CA ASP A 91 6.70 3.78 -10.64
C ASP A 91 6.89 5.07 -9.82
N VAL A 92 7.43 4.95 -8.61
CA VAL A 92 7.71 6.07 -7.70
C VAL A 92 8.72 7.05 -8.31
N PHE A 93 9.70 6.54 -9.08
CA PHE A 93 10.84 7.33 -9.60
C PHE A 93 10.76 7.62 -11.11
N MET A 94 9.76 7.06 -11.81
CA MET A 94 9.50 7.27 -13.26
C MET A 94 10.64 6.81 -14.19
N GLU A 95 11.46 5.83 -13.77
CA GLU A 95 12.57 5.29 -14.56
C GLU A 95 12.30 3.89 -15.12
N ASP A 96 11.09 3.35 -14.90
CA ASP A 96 10.57 2.07 -15.41
C ASP A 96 11.32 0.81 -14.91
N TYR A 97 12.00 0.92 -13.75
CA TYR A 97 12.61 -0.25 -13.14
C TYR A 97 11.60 -1.01 -12.25
N MET A 98 11.76 -2.33 -12.20
CA MET A 98 10.97 -3.23 -11.32
C MET A 98 11.38 -3.13 -9.87
N MET A 99 12.62 -2.74 -9.62
CA MET A 99 13.18 -2.63 -8.27
C MET A 99 14.17 -1.49 -8.20
N TYR A 100 14.07 -0.71 -7.13
CA TYR A 100 15.06 0.29 -6.75
C TYR A 100 15.54 -0.02 -5.34
N THR A 101 16.84 0.02 -5.14
CA THR A 101 17.46 -0.23 -3.83
C THR A 101 18.28 0.98 -3.43
N PHE A 102 17.99 1.53 -2.26
CA PHE A 102 18.72 2.67 -1.71
C PHE A 102 19.44 2.26 -0.43
N ARG A 103 20.70 2.66 -0.35
CA ARG A 103 21.56 2.53 0.81
C ARG A 103 22.35 3.82 0.99
N ASN A 104 22.77 4.11 2.22
CA ASN A 104 23.63 5.24 2.48
C ASN A 104 25.04 5.02 1.88
N SER A 105 25.64 6.11 1.39
CA SER A 105 27.00 6.11 0.83
C SER A 105 27.73 7.40 1.15
N CYS A 106 29.06 7.36 1.15
CA CYS A 106 29.89 8.55 1.30
C CYS A 106 29.92 9.31 -0.05
N VAL A 107 29.54 10.58 -0.04
CA VAL A 107 29.49 11.42 -1.25
C VAL A 107 30.92 11.65 -1.79
N GLU A 108 31.88 11.89 -0.92
CA GLU A 108 33.29 12.17 -1.28
C GLU A 108 34.05 10.92 -1.73
N LEU A 109 33.64 9.74 -1.20
CA LEU A 109 34.29 8.45 -1.47
C LEU A 109 33.22 7.38 -1.68
N PRO A 110 32.53 7.31 -2.84
CA PRO A 110 31.40 6.38 -3.06
C PRO A 110 31.79 4.90 -2.92
N GLN A 111 33.06 4.55 -3.06
CA GLN A 111 33.60 3.19 -2.88
C GLN A 111 33.82 2.82 -1.40
N LEU A 112 33.75 3.80 -0.46
CA LEU A 112 33.86 3.52 0.97
C LEU A 112 32.64 2.70 1.41
N LYS A 113 32.89 1.56 2.04
CA LYS A 113 31.82 0.76 2.63
C LYS A 113 31.25 1.50 3.84
N TYR A 114 29.97 1.81 3.77
CA TYR A 114 29.19 2.32 4.87
C TYR A 114 27.99 1.37 5.06
N ASP A 115 28.10 0.53 6.09
CA ASP A 115 27.09 -0.47 6.41
C ASP A 115 26.46 -0.11 7.75
N ASP A 116 25.30 0.52 7.68
CA ASP A 116 24.48 0.90 8.84
C ASP A 116 23.30 -0.07 9.04
N GLY A 117 23.24 -1.14 8.26
CA GLY A 117 22.17 -2.12 8.29
C GLY A 117 20.84 -1.66 7.67
N LEU A 118 20.77 -0.42 7.12
CA LEU A 118 19.55 0.13 6.55
C LEU A 118 19.47 -0.09 5.04
N CYS A 119 18.31 -0.53 4.58
CA CYS A 119 18.02 -0.71 3.15
C CYS A 119 16.57 -0.32 2.84
N TYR A 120 16.38 0.60 1.90
CA TYR A 120 15.07 0.86 1.32
C TYR A 120 14.96 0.13 -0.01
N VAL A 121 13.88 -0.64 -0.19
CA VAL A 121 13.60 -1.36 -1.43
C VAL A 121 12.22 -0.94 -1.93
N TYR A 122 12.18 -0.50 -3.17
CA TYR A 122 10.91 -0.18 -3.84
C TYR A 122 10.69 -1.18 -4.95
N PHE A 123 9.60 -1.93 -4.88
CA PHE A 123 9.13 -2.79 -5.94
C PHE A 123 8.01 -2.11 -6.71
N ASN A 124 8.18 -2.05 -8.03
CA ASN A 124 7.19 -1.56 -8.97
C ASN A 124 6.64 -2.74 -9.78
N THR A 125 5.37 -3.13 -9.53
CA THR A 125 4.75 -4.28 -10.20
C THR A 125 4.50 -4.03 -11.69
N THR A 126 4.55 -2.77 -12.16
CA THR A 126 4.38 -2.39 -13.57
C THR A 126 5.70 -2.15 -14.30
N GLY A 127 6.83 -2.19 -13.59
CA GLY A 127 8.16 -1.93 -14.15
C GLY A 127 8.57 -2.95 -15.20
N LYS A 128 9.39 -2.51 -16.16
CA LYS A 128 9.84 -3.34 -17.29
C LYS A 128 11.34 -3.55 -17.32
N LYS A 129 12.10 -2.71 -16.60
CA LYS A 129 13.57 -2.74 -16.59
C LYS A 129 14.10 -3.42 -15.34
N GLY A 130 15.29 -4.00 -15.44
CA GLY A 130 15.99 -4.62 -14.33
C GLY A 130 15.29 -5.87 -13.78
N GLY A 131 15.69 -6.26 -12.56
CA GLY A 131 15.15 -7.43 -11.88
C GLY A 131 15.63 -8.77 -12.48
N SER A 132 15.77 -9.78 -11.61
CA SER A 132 15.93 -11.16 -12.05
C SER A 132 14.61 -11.72 -12.58
N GLN A 133 14.67 -12.87 -13.26
CA GLN A 133 13.43 -13.54 -13.69
C GLN A 133 12.52 -13.88 -12.51
N SER A 134 13.09 -14.29 -11.38
CA SER A 134 12.31 -14.58 -10.17
C SER A 134 11.59 -13.36 -9.62
N ILE A 135 12.23 -12.17 -9.63
CA ILE A 135 11.59 -10.91 -9.25
C ILE A 135 10.43 -10.59 -10.20
N LYS A 136 10.62 -10.75 -11.50
CA LYS A 136 9.57 -10.54 -12.50
C LYS A 136 8.36 -11.45 -12.25
N ASN A 137 8.62 -12.73 -12.01
CA ASN A 137 7.57 -13.71 -11.74
C ASN A 137 6.81 -13.34 -10.46
N MET A 138 7.53 -13.00 -9.40
CA MET A 138 6.96 -12.60 -8.11
C MET A 138 6.08 -11.34 -8.24
N LEU A 139 6.59 -10.28 -8.89
CA LEU A 139 5.83 -9.03 -9.05
C LEU A 139 4.59 -9.22 -9.93
N ASN A 140 4.70 -10.03 -10.99
CA ASN A 140 3.54 -10.38 -11.81
C ASN A 140 2.49 -11.19 -11.03
N TYR A 141 2.94 -12.12 -10.17
CA TYR A 141 2.03 -12.86 -9.29
C TYR A 141 1.36 -11.93 -8.26
N ILE A 142 2.13 -11.05 -7.60
CA ILE A 142 1.58 -10.07 -6.63
C ILE A 142 0.50 -9.21 -7.28
N GLN A 143 0.74 -8.73 -8.50
CA GLN A 143 -0.20 -7.85 -9.19
C GLN A 143 -1.52 -8.51 -9.54
N ARG A 144 -1.54 -9.82 -9.80
CA ARG A 144 -2.72 -10.53 -10.31
C ARG A 144 -3.28 -11.54 -9.31
N SER A 145 -2.43 -12.13 -8.46
CA SER A 145 -2.75 -13.18 -7.47
C SER A 145 -3.62 -14.32 -8.04
N ALA A 146 -3.34 -14.71 -9.28
CA ALA A 146 -4.11 -15.68 -10.05
C ALA A 146 -3.23 -16.85 -10.50
N GLU A 147 -3.85 -18.03 -10.70
CA GLU A 147 -3.14 -19.27 -11.06
C GLU A 147 -2.33 -19.15 -12.36
N GLU A 148 -2.86 -18.44 -13.34
CA GLU A 148 -2.18 -18.16 -14.62
C GLU A 148 -0.92 -17.28 -14.47
N SER A 149 -0.73 -16.66 -13.31
CA SER A 149 0.46 -15.87 -12.98
C SER A 149 1.56 -16.68 -12.30
N VAL A 150 1.31 -17.94 -11.99
CA VAL A 150 2.33 -18.87 -11.46
C VAL A 150 3.33 -19.20 -12.57
N ALA A 151 4.60 -18.86 -12.35
CA ALA A 151 5.64 -18.95 -13.37
C ALA A 151 6.91 -19.71 -12.94
N ASP A 152 7.05 -19.99 -11.64
CA ASP A 152 8.17 -20.76 -11.07
C ASP A 152 7.75 -21.43 -9.74
N GLU A 153 8.66 -22.19 -9.15
CA GLU A 153 8.42 -22.94 -7.90
C GLU A 153 8.01 -21.99 -6.76
N ALA A 154 8.69 -20.85 -6.61
CA ALA A 154 8.41 -19.90 -5.54
C ALA A 154 6.99 -19.30 -5.65
N THR A 155 6.58 -18.87 -6.83
CA THR A 155 5.22 -18.39 -7.07
C THR A 155 4.17 -19.50 -6.94
N GLY A 156 4.54 -20.74 -7.27
CA GLY A 156 3.68 -21.92 -7.07
C GLY A 156 3.45 -22.24 -5.60
N GLU A 157 4.48 -22.18 -4.77
CA GLU A 157 4.36 -22.35 -3.30
C GLU A 157 3.47 -21.29 -2.68
N ILE A 158 3.64 -20.03 -3.10
CA ILE A 158 2.81 -18.92 -2.61
C ILE A 158 1.35 -19.10 -3.04
N ASP A 159 1.10 -19.46 -4.31
CA ASP A 159 -0.25 -19.71 -4.81
C ASP A 159 -0.94 -20.86 -4.05
N ALA A 160 -0.22 -21.95 -3.81
CA ALA A 160 -0.73 -23.06 -3.01
C ALA A 160 -1.06 -22.63 -1.57
N TYR A 161 -0.25 -21.76 -0.97
CA TYR A 161 -0.52 -21.19 0.34
C TYR A 161 -1.76 -20.30 0.31
N VAL A 162 -1.85 -19.37 -0.64
CA VAL A 162 -3.00 -18.45 -0.83
C VAL A 162 -4.30 -19.25 -1.03
N LYS A 163 -4.29 -20.28 -1.90
CA LYS A 163 -5.45 -21.16 -2.11
C LYS A 163 -5.89 -21.85 -0.82
N ARG A 164 -4.93 -22.37 -0.04
CA ARG A 164 -5.21 -23.02 1.24
C ARG A 164 -5.83 -22.07 2.26
N VAL A 165 -5.32 -20.84 2.30
CA VAL A 165 -5.82 -19.80 3.18
C VAL A 165 -7.22 -19.35 2.75
N LYS A 166 -7.43 -19.08 1.46
CA LYS A 166 -8.75 -18.72 0.89
C LYS A 166 -9.79 -19.85 1.07
N ALA A 167 -9.36 -21.11 1.15
CA ALA A 167 -10.25 -22.25 1.38
C ALA A 167 -10.63 -22.47 2.86
N ASN A 168 -10.00 -21.77 3.81
CA ASN A 168 -10.27 -21.93 5.24
C ASN A 168 -11.29 -20.86 5.72
N PRO A 169 -12.54 -21.25 6.06
CA PRO A 169 -13.58 -20.30 6.47
C PRO A 169 -13.22 -19.45 7.69
N ALA A 170 -12.40 -20.00 8.61
CA ALA A 170 -11.96 -19.28 9.83
C ALA A 170 -10.92 -18.17 9.52
N LEU A 171 -10.32 -18.18 8.32
CA LEU A 171 -9.32 -17.22 7.89
C LEU A 171 -9.85 -16.27 6.82
N GLN A 172 -11.03 -16.52 6.24
CA GLN A 172 -11.62 -15.70 5.18
C GLN A 172 -12.00 -14.28 5.65
N GLU A 173 -12.34 -14.11 6.91
CA GLU A 173 -12.73 -12.81 7.49
C GLU A 173 -11.53 -11.89 7.79
N GLY A 174 -10.51 -11.83 7.02
CA GLY A 174 -9.40 -10.90 7.28
C GLY A 174 -8.20 -11.08 6.38
N ILE A 175 -8.29 -11.96 5.40
CA ILE A 175 -7.19 -12.17 4.49
C ILE A 175 -7.53 -11.64 3.11
N MET A 176 -6.83 -10.58 2.77
CA MET A 176 -6.79 -10.01 1.44
C MET A 176 -5.41 -10.27 0.86
N THR A 177 -5.33 -10.77 -0.38
CA THR A 177 -4.04 -10.81 -1.07
C THR A 177 -3.61 -9.39 -1.48
N LEU A 178 -2.32 -9.17 -1.74
CA LEU A 178 -1.87 -7.87 -2.28
C LEU A 178 -2.57 -7.54 -3.61
N GLY A 179 -2.87 -8.53 -4.44
CA GLY A 179 -3.65 -8.34 -5.65
C GLY A 179 -5.08 -7.88 -5.36
N ASP A 180 -5.77 -8.54 -4.44
CA ASP A 180 -7.13 -8.15 -4.01
C ASP A 180 -7.11 -6.73 -3.40
N TYR A 181 -6.07 -6.41 -2.60
CA TYR A 181 -5.86 -5.06 -2.05
C TYR A 181 -5.67 -4.00 -3.14
N PHE A 182 -4.82 -4.27 -4.13
CA PHE A 182 -4.63 -3.36 -5.26
C PHE A 182 -5.89 -3.19 -6.12
N ASP A 183 -6.70 -4.24 -6.25
CA ASP A 183 -7.96 -4.16 -6.99
C ASP A 183 -8.99 -3.33 -6.24
N GLN A 184 -9.10 -3.52 -4.92
CA GLN A 184 -9.99 -2.73 -4.07
C GLN A 184 -9.61 -1.25 -4.09
N GLU A 185 -8.35 -0.91 -3.83
CA GLU A 185 -7.85 0.47 -3.85
C GLU A 185 -8.10 1.14 -5.22
N ARG A 186 -7.91 0.38 -6.32
CA ARG A 186 -8.18 0.88 -7.67
C ARG A 186 -9.65 1.20 -7.89
N GLN A 187 -10.55 0.39 -7.32
CA GLN A 187 -11.99 0.65 -7.38
C GLN A 187 -12.36 1.89 -6.54
N GLU A 188 -11.80 2.02 -5.35
CA GLU A 188 -12.00 3.19 -4.48
C GLU A 188 -11.48 4.48 -5.14
N GLU A 189 -10.25 4.45 -5.72
CA GLU A 189 -9.68 5.60 -6.45
C GLU A 189 -10.55 5.98 -7.66
N HIS A 190 -11.07 4.99 -8.39
CA HIS A 190 -11.95 5.24 -9.52
C HIS A 190 -13.28 5.85 -9.07
N GLN A 191 -13.87 5.35 -7.97
CA GLN A 191 -15.06 5.91 -7.35
C GLN A 191 -14.83 7.37 -6.91
N GLU A 192 -13.77 7.64 -6.14
CA GLU A 192 -13.40 9.00 -5.70
C GLU A 192 -13.25 9.95 -6.88
N THR A 193 -12.56 9.53 -7.94
CA THR A 193 -12.35 10.33 -9.16
C THR A 193 -13.69 10.64 -9.84
N MET A 194 -14.58 9.65 -9.97
CA MET A 194 -15.89 9.87 -10.59
C MET A 194 -16.75 10.83 -9.76
N VAL A 195 -16.78 10.69 -8.44
CA VAL A 195 -17.50 11.61 -7.55
C VAL A 195 -16.94 13.01 -7.68
N GLN A 196 -15.61 13.18 -7.68
CA GLN A 196 -14.98 14.49 -7.86
C GLN A 196 -15.37 15.12 -9.21
N CYS A 197 -15.32 14.37 -10.31
CA CYS A 197 -15.74 14.88 -11.62
C CYS A 197 -17.23 15.31 -11.63
N ILE A 198 -18.12 14.55 -10.97
CA ILE A 198 -19.52 14.92 -10.83
C ILE A 198 -19.66 16.24 -10.07
N VAL A 199 -18.95 16.37 -8.94
CA VAL A 199 -18.99 17.57 -8.11
C VAL A 199 -18.47 18.79 -8.88
N GLU A 200 -17.33 18.69 -9.58
CA GLU A 200 -16.79 19.76 -10.41
C GLU A 200 -17.79 20.25 -11.48
N LEU A 201 -18.48 19.32 -12.17
CA LEU A 201 -19.51 19.67 -13.13
C LEU A 201 -20.73 20.37 -12.48
N LEU A 202 -21.08 19.98 -11.27
CA LEU A 202 -22.18 20.59 -10.53
C LEU A 202 -21.81 21.96 -9.97
N GLU A 203 -20.55 22.17 -9.55
CA GLU A 203 -20.02 23.47 -9.09
C GLU A 203 -20.05 24.53 -10.19
N ASP A 204 -19.89 24.15 -11.46
CA ASP A 204 -20.08 25.04 -12.62
C ASP A 204 -21.52 25.59 -12.73
N ILE A 205 -22.49 24.88 -12.14
CA ILE A 205 -23.92 25.25 -12.17
C ILE A 205 -24.30 26.04 -10.92
N GLY A 206 -23.70 25.72 -9.77
CA GLY A 206 -23.98 26.37 -8.48
C GLY A 206 -23.36 25.64 -7.28
N PRO A 207 -23.52 26.18 -6.08
CA PRO A 207 -22.95 25.56 -4.88
C PRO A 207 -23.57 24.18 -4.63
N VAL A 208 -22.74 23.16 -4.47
CA VAL A 208 -23.16 21.78 -4.18
C VAL A 208 -23.47 21.64 -2.69
N PRO A 209 -24.69 21.22 -2.30
CA PRO A 209 -25.04 21.01 -0.89
C PRO A 209 -24.26 19.85 -0.26
N ASP A 210 -23.88 19.98 1.02
CA ASP A 210 -23.12 18.95 1.75
C ASP A 210 -23.85 17.61 1.83
N ASP A 211 -25.20 17.61 1.88
CA ASP A 211 -25.98 16.37 1.89
C ASP A 211 -25.95 15.64 0.53
N LEU A 212 -25.88 16.40 -0.56
CA LEU A 212 -25.70 15.82 -1.90
C LEU A 212 -24.31 15.22 -2.05
N LEU A 213 -23.27 15.91 -1.59
CA LEU A 213 -21.90 15.40 -1.59
C LEU A 213 -21.80 14.08 -0.80
N ASN A 214 -22.33 14.05 0.44
CA ASN A 214 -22.34 12.85 1.26
C ASN A 214 -23.09 11.67 0.58
N ARG A 215 -24.16 11.93 -0.15
CA ARG A 215 -24.90 10.87 -0.89
C ARG A 215 -24.09 10.37 -2.08
N LEU A 216 -23.39 11.22 -2.80
CA LEU A 216 -22.52 10.81 -3.92
C LEU A 216 -21.34 9.96 -3.42
N GLU A 217 -20.70 10.32 -2.32
CA GLU A 217 -19.59 9.56 -1.71
C GLU A 217 -20.01 8.16 -1.23
N GLN A 218 -21.28 7.95 -0.93
CA GLN A 218 -21.81 6.65 -0.51
C GLN A 218 -22.13 5.69 -1.68
N ILE A 219 -22.11 6.17 -2.92
CA ILE A 219 -22.36 5.33 -4.10
C ILE A 219 -21.08 4.55 -4.44
N THR A 220 -21.12 3.24 -4.25
CA THR A 220 -20.00 2.33 -4.58
C THR A 220 -20.12 1.69 -5.97
N ASP A 221 -21.31 1.77 -6.60
CA ASP A 221 -21.54 1.24 -7.93
C ASP A 221 -20.99 2.20 -9.00
N LEU A 222 -19.94 1.77 -9.70
CA LEU A 222 -19.26 2.54 -10.74
C LEU A 222 -20.15 2.77 -11.99
N ASP A 223 -21.06 1.86 -12.30
CA ASP A 223 -21.99 2.02 -13.40
C ASP A 223 -23.00 3.12 -13.08
N GLU A 224 -23.47 3.17 -11.85
CA GLU A 224 -24.32 4.26 -11.36
C GLU A 224 -23.60 5.60 -11.34
N LEU A 225 -22.37 5.66 -10.85
CA LEU A 225 -21.55 6.87 -10.91
C LEU A 225 -21.29 7.33 -12.36
N SER A 226 -21.04 6.40 -13.29
CA SER A 226 -20.89 6.70 -14.71
C SER A 226 -22.17 7.28 -15.32
N ARG A 227 -23.33 6.78 -14.92
CA ARG A 227 -24.62 7.33 -15.28
C ARG A 227 -24.81 8.74 -14.75
N LEU A 228 -24.53 8.95 -13.44
CA LEU A 228 -24.66 10.25 -12.79
C LEU A 228 -23.71 11.29 -13.35
N LEU A 229 -22.50 10.89 -13.74
CA LEU A 229 -21.53 11.77 -14.41
C LEU A 229 -22.12 12.32 -15.74
N LYS A 230 -22.78 11.47 -16.53
CA LYS A 230 -23.46 11.91 -17.76
C LYS A 230 -24.65 12.85 -17.45
N VAL A 231 -25.38 12.56 -16.38
CA VAL A 231 -26.50 13.42 -15.95
C VAL A 231 -25.95 14.78 -15.51
N ALA A 232 -24.87 14.84 -14.72
CA ALA A 232 -24.24 16.08 -14.27
C ALA A 232 -23.79 16.94 -15.46
N ALA A 233 -23.16 16.32 -16.48
CA ALA A 233 -22.69 17.00 -17.68
C ALA A 233 -23.82 17.68 -18.50
N HIS A 234 -25.07 17.30 -18.28
CA HIS A 234 -26.25 17.86 -18.99
C HIS A 234 -27.26 18.53 -18.05
N ALA A 235 -26.95 18.61 -16.75
CA ALA A 235 -27.84 19.21 -15.77
C ALA A 235 -27.93 20.73 -15.97
N GLY A 236 -29.14 21.26 -15.95
CA GLY A 236 -29.35 22.71 -16.00
C GLY A 236 -29.47 23.37 -14.61
N SER A 237 -29.54 22.55 -13.55
CA SER A 237 -29.62 22.99 -12.16
C SER A 237 -29.29 21.84 -11.20
N ILE A 238 -28.84 22.17 -9.99
CA ILE A 238 -28.59 21.18 -8.91
C ILE A 238 -29.87 20.40 -8.59
N ALA A 239 -31.02 21.06 -8.46
CA ALA A 239 -32.29 20.40 -8.19
C ALA A 239 -32.69 19.39 -9.31
N GLY A 240 -32.45 19.74 -10.58
CA GLY A 240 -32.70 18.83 -11.71
C GLY A 240 -31.80 17.58 -11.68
N PHE A 241 -30.54 17.71 -11.23
CA PHE A 241 -29.64 16.59 -11.00
C PHE A 241 -30.15 15.69 -9.87
N GLU A 242 -30.57 16.27 -8.73
CA GLU A 242 -31.11 15.50 -7.60
C GLU A 242 -32.38 14.74 -7.95
N GLU A 243 -33.29 15.34 -8.76
CA GLU A 243 -34.47 14.63 -9.27
C GLU A 243 -34.10 13.43 -10.16
N ALA A 244 -33.06 13.58 -11.00
CA ALA A 244 -32.59 12.50 -11.86
C ALA A 244 -31.87 11.39 -11.06
N MET A 245 -31.18 11.74 -9.98
CA MET A 245 -30.58 10.81 -9.05
C MET A 245 -31.60 9.97 -8.31
N GLN A 246 -32.77 10.53 -7.96
CA GLN A 246 -33.84 9.84 -7.22
C GLN A 246 -34.70 8.92 -8.09
N LYS A 247 -34.83 9.19 -9.40
CA LYS A 247 -35.79 8.50 -10.28
C LYS A 247 -35.53 7.01 -10.50
N GLU A 248 -34.33 6.49 -10.24
CA GLU A 248 -34.03 5.06 -10.43
C GLU A 248 -33.80 4.27 -9.11
N SER A 249 -33.73 4.92 -7.95
CA SER A 249 -33.77 4.21 -6.66
C SER A 249 -35.12 3.50 -6.38
N VAL A 250 -36.11 3.64 -7.26
CA VAL A 250 -37.47 3.12 -7.06
C VAL A 250 -37.75 1.87 -7.94
N VAL A 251 -36.80 1.40 -8.74
CA VAL A 251 -36.97 0.27 -9.69
C VAL A 251 -36.08 -0.94 -9.35
N ALA A 252 -35.60 -1.07 -8.12
CA ALA A 252 -34.89 -2.26 -7.65
C ALA A 252 -35.67 -2.97 -6.53
#